data_81fd407f1edd6c08459033cd7da5fe32
#
_entry.id   81fd407f1edd6c08459033cd7da5fe32
#
_cell.length_a   1.000
_cell.length_b   1.000
_cell.length_c   1.000
_cell.angle_alpha   90.00
_cell.angle_beta   90.00
_cell.angle_gamma   90.00
#
_symmetry.space_group_name_H-M   'P 1'
#
loop_
_entity.id
_entity.type
_entity.pdbx_description
1 polymer ?
#
loop_
_entity_poly.entity_id
_entity_poly.type
_entity_poly.pdbx_seq_one_letter_code
_entity_poly.pdbx_strand_id
1 'polypeptide(L)'
;MLIKNAKIYGQKLADIRVQNGLIAEIGANLRAENDESFDAQGLTLLPSFTDLNVSLMNEHFSIENLRLLEDECLKSGVCAVVLKDNMDFDEESFALFLEHLKGLKLQIFANVRVCDSAGKLKNLSTLINKGAFALECESSHKASVLRQSMQYALMKGKMLFVRCFEAGFDDNGVMNDSATSFELGLVGISAVSELSEVAKIKQIAEFYGVRVLYECVSLEKSLNLLDSKDLVQTSIHHLLKSDEECAEFNTFAKLMPPLRSKKDAAALQNALKAGKIKFLSSLHSPKSITHKDVSFDEASFGVHSICEYISLCYSFLVKGGAFSWDKLCEVTSLNQAALLGLNSGEIAVGKEANLVLFDENAKCKAQQQSLYAKDELAGKVVAHFVKGEKVFEI
;
A
#
# COMPACT_ATOMS: atom_id res chain seq x y z
N MET A 1 -18.35 19.91 13.32
CA MET A 1 -18.53 18.56 13.91
C MET A 1 -17.63 18.42 15.13
N LEU A 2 -18.08 17.73 16.15
CA LEU A 2 -17.29 17.43 17.37
C LEU A 2 -17.29 15.92 17.61
N ILE A 3 -16.11 15.27 17.51
CA ILE A 3 -15.94 13.87 17.90
C ILE A 3 -15.56 13.86 19.38
N LYS A 4 -16.38 13.21 20.22
CA LYS A 4 -16.22 13.16 21.67
C LYS A 4 -15.71 11.80 22.15
N ASN A 5 -15.01 11.81 23.27
CA ASN A 5 -14.61 10.58 23.98
C ASN A 5 -13.79 9.61 23.12
N ALA A 6 -12.93 10.09 22.23
CA ALA A 6 -12.06 9.26 21.41
C ALA A 6 -10.71 9.02 22.08
N LYS A 7 -10.15 7.81 21.99
CA LYS A 7 -8.77 7.50 22.43
C LYS A 7 -7.79 7.73 21.30
N ILE A 8 -7.11 8.87 21.29
CA ILE A 8 -6.08 9.17 20.28
C ILE A 8 -4.98 8.13 20.37
N TYR A 9 -4.73 7.43 19.25
CA TYR A 9 -3.78 6.31 19.14
C TYR A 9 -3.98 5.24 20.23
N GLY A 10 -5.21 5.01 20.67
CA GLY A 10 -5.52 4.05 21.74
C GLY A 10 -5.05 4.45 23.15
N GLN A 11 -4.50 5.64 23.33
CA GLN A 11 -3.86 6.07 24.58
C GLN A 11 -4.70 7.07 25.36
N LYS A 12 -4.73 8.32 24.94
CA LYS A 12 -5.33 9.44 25.66
C LYS A 12 -6.74 9.73 25.18
N LEU A 13 -7.67 9.77 26.12
CA LEU A 13 -9.05 10.22 25.85
C LEU A 13 -9.06 11.72 25.55
N ALA A 14 -9.68 12.12 24.45
CA ALA A 14 -9.84 13.50 24.03
C ALA A 14 -11.06 13.69 23.14
N ASP A 15 -11.48 14.94 23.01
CA ASP A 15 -12.46 15.40 22.04
C ASP A 15 -11.75 16.14 20.90
N ILE A 16 -12.26 16.00 19.69
CA ILE A 16 -11.70 16.62 18.48
C ILE A 16 -12.77 17.46 17.81
N ARG A 17 -12.55 18.76 17.71
CA ARG A 17 -13.37 19.68 16.94
C ARG A 17 -12.86 19.75 15.49
N VAL A 18 -13.75 19.57 14.55
CA VAL A 18 -13.48 19.68 13.12
C VAL A 18 -14.26 20.84 12.54
N GLN A 19 -13.56 21.75 11.85
CA GLN A 19 -14.12 22.90 11.16
C GLN A 19 -13.50 23.01 9.76
N ASN A 20 -14.31 23.21 8.75
CA ASN A 20 -13.87 23.34 7.35
C ASN A 20 -12.95 22.17 6.88
N GLY A 21 -13.24 20.96 7.33
CA GLY A 21 -12.47 19.77 6.98
C GLY A 21 -11.13 19.61 7.73
N LEU A 22 -10.78 20.54 8.62
CA LEU A 22 -9.55 20.52 9.39
C LEU A 22 -9.81 20.25 10.87
N ILE A 23 -8.85 19.64 11.54
CA ILE A 23 -8.83 19.55 13.01
C ILE A 23 -8.57 20.95 13.57
N ALA A 24 -9.59 21.56 14.15
CA ALA A 24 -9.52 22.91 14.69
C ALA A 24 -9.04 22.93 16.15
N GLU A 25 -9.43 21.93 16.95
CA GLU A 25 -9.11 21.86 18.36
C GLU A 25 -9.05 20.41 18.84
N ILE A 26 -8.14 20.13 19.76
CA ILE A 26 -8.02 18.85 20.47
C ILE A 26 -7.97 19.18 21.97
N GLY A 27 -8.91 18.63 22.74
CA GLY A 27 -8.99 18.94 24.16
C GLY A 27 -9.83 17.94 24.94
N ALA A 28 -9.95 18.13 26.22
CA ALA A 28 -10.85 17.37 27.07
C ALA A 28 -12.14 18.15 27.34
N ASN A 29 -13.29 17.48 27.26
CA ASN A 29 -14.60 18.06 27.58
C ASN A 29 -14.94 19.32 26.77
N LEU A 30 -14.70 19.30 25.45
CA LEU A 30 -15.05 20.39 24.57
C LEU A 30 -16.58 20.58 24.54
N ARG A 31 -17.03 21.82 24.60
CA ARG A 31 -18.45 22.12 24.53
C ARG A 31 -18.96 22.02 23.08
N ALA A 32 -20.08 21.38 22.89
CA ALA A 32 -20.66 21.14 21.56
C ALA A 32 -21.37 22.38 20.96
N GLU A 33 -21.20 23.55 21.48
CA GLU A 33 -21.84 24.80 20.96
C GLU A 33 -23.01 24.54 19.98
N ASN A 34 -22.79 24.73 18.67
CA ASN A 34 -23.72 24.41 17.57
C ASN A 34 -23.21 23.27 16.69
N ASP A 35 -22.18 22.52 17.13
CA ASP A 35 -21.60 21.44 16.37
C ASP A 35 -22.45 20.16 16.38
N GLU A 36 -22.59 19.53 15.23
CA GLU A 36 -23.03 18.13 15.20
C GLU A 36 -21.99 17.30 15.98
N SER A 37 -22.44 16.49 16.93
CA SER A 37 -21.55 15.71 17.80
C SER A 37 -21.66 14.23 17.50
N PHE A 38 -20.51 13.57 17.47
CA PHE A 38 -20.36 12.13 17.36
C PHE A 38 -19.64 11.60 18.61
N ASP A 39 -20.26 10.69 19.35
CA ASP A 39 -19.63 10.06 20.52
C ASP A 39 -18.85 8.82 20.12
N ALA A 40 -17.54 8.87 20.25
CA ALA A 40 -16.65 7.76 19.93
C ALA A 40 -16.63 6.67 21.01
N GLN A 41 -17.30 6.85 22.14
CA GLN A 41 -17.48 5.84 23.20
C GLN A 41 -16.17 5.18 23.71
N GLY A 42 -15.08 5.90 23.65
CA GLY A 42 -13.77 5.38 24.03
C GLY A 42 -13.07 4.48 23.00
N LEU A 43 -13.56 4.45 21.77
CA LEU A 43 -12.89 3.78 20.66
C LEU A 43 -11.56 4.46 20.33
N THR A 44 -10.66 3.68 19.72
CA THR A 44 -9.36 4.18 19.25
C THR A 44 -9.56 5.06 18.02
N LEU A 45 -9.02 6.28 18.07
CA LEU A 45 -9.00 7.22 16.96
C LEU A 45 -7.62 7.22 16.31
N LEU A 46 -7.60 7.01 15.00
CA LEU A 46 -6.40 6.94 14.17
C LEU A 46 -6.50 7.94 13.02
N PRO A 47 -5.38 8.43 12.45
CA PRO A 47 -5.43 9.02 11.13
C PRO A 47 -5.81 7.94 10.11
N SER A 48 -6.53 8.33 9.06
CA SER A 48 -6.82 7.41 7.95
C SER A 48 -5.53 6.89 7.33
N PHE A 49 -5.55 5.64 6.90
CA PHE A 49 -4.42 5.04 6.21
C PHE A 49 -4.32 5.55 4.76
N THR A 50 -3.11 5.53 4.25
CA THR A 50 -2.78 5.85 2.86
C THR A 50 -1.96 4.70 2.29
N ASP A 51 -2.35 4.16 1.13
CA ASP A 51 -1.66 3.03 0.54
C ASP A 51 -0.97 3.42 -0.79
N LEU A 52 0.31 3.12 -0.91
CA LEU A 52 1.13 3.47 -2.07
C LEU A 52 1.21 2.37 -3.14
N ASN A 53 0.49 1.24 -2.98
CA ASN A 53 0.60 0.11 -3.90
C ASN A 53 -0.73 -0.62 -4.06
N VAL A 54 -1.58 -0.05 -4.90
CA VAL A 54 -2.95 -0.52 -5.12
C VAL A 54 -3.22 -0.70 -6.60
N SER A 55 -3.90 -1.79 -6.95
CA SER A 55 -4.40 -2.08 -8.30
C SER A 55 -5.91 -2.24 -8.29
N LEU A 56 -6.55 -2.03 -9.44
CA LEU A 56 -7.95 -2.37 -9.64
C LEU A 56 -8.14 -3.89 -9.77
N MET A 57 -9.39 -4.34 -9.59
CA MET A 57 -9.77 -5.74 -9.76
C MET A 57 -9.31 -6.26 -11.13
N ASN A 58 -8.59 -7.40 -11.12
CA ASN A 58 -7.98 -8.03 -12.30
C ASN A 58 -7.10 -7.08 -13.12
N GLU A 59 -6.59 -5.99 -12.51
CA GLU A 59 -5.82 -4.96 -13.20
C GLU A 59 -6.57 -4.39 -14.41
N HIS A 60 -7.88 -4.35 -14.32
CA HIS A 60 -8.76 -3.88 -15.39
C HIS A 60 -9.53 -2.64 -14.97
N PHE A 61 -9.44 -1.59 -15.80
CA PHE A 61 -10.23 -0.37 -15.60
C PHE A 61 -11.69 -0.59 -16.05
N SER A 62 -12.59 -0.34 -15.11
CA SER A 62 -13.98 -0.06 -15.35
C SER A 62 -14.46 0.91 -14.25
N ILE A 63 -15.55 1.63 -14.51
CA ILE A 63 -16.17 2.49 -13.50
C ILE A 63 -16.61 1.68 -12.29
N GLU A 64 -17.07 0.46 -12.52
CA GLU A 64 -17.47 -0.47 -11.47
C GLU A 64 -16.28 -0.86 -10.57
N ASN A 65 -15.14 -1.27 -11.15
CA ASN A 65 -13.93 -1.59 -10.39
C ASN A 65 -13.38 -0.38 -9.64
N LEU A 66 -13.50 0.82 -10.21
CA LEU A 66 -13.09 2.05 -9.55
C LEU A 66 -13.98 2.37 -8.33
N ARG A 67 -15.31 2.19 -8.48
CA ARG A 67 -16.26 2.37 -7.37
C ARG A 67 -16.12 1.29 -6.31
N LEU A 68 -15.81 0.05 -6.71
CA LEU A 68 -15.52 -1.03 -5.78
C LEU A 68 -14.29 -0.69 -4.92
N LEU A 69 -13.22 -0.23 -5.55
CA LEU A 69 -12.01 0.21 -4.83
C LEU A 69 -12.32 1.34 -3.85
N GLU A 70 -13.09 2.36 -4.28
CA GLU A 70 -13.50 3.46 -3.40
C GLU A 70 -14.25 2.94 -2.17
N ASP A 71 -15.27 2.10 -2.39
CA ASP A 71 -16.12 1.55 -1.32
C ASP A 71 -15.30 0.72 -0.33
N GLU A 72 -14.44 -0.16 -0.82
CA GLU A 72 -13.57 -1.00 0.00
C GLU A 72 -12.56 -0.17 0.81
N CYS A 73 -11.92 0.82 0.20
CA CYS A 73 -11.00 1.72 0.88
C CYS A 73 -11.70 2.52 1.98
N LEU A 74 -12.84 3.12 1.67
CA LEU A 74 -13.56 3.95 2.65
C LEU A 74 -14.09 3.11 3.83
N LYS A 75 -14.57 1.90 3.60
CA LYS A 75 -15.00 0.98 4.65
C LYS A 75 -13.86 0.46 5.51
N SER A 76 -12.67 0.37 4.94
CA SER A 76 -11.48 -0.11 5.65
C SER A 76 -10.60 0.99 6.25
N GLY A 77 -11.03 2.27 6.18
CA GLY A 77 -10.29 3.38 6.78
C GLY A 77 -9.11 3.90 5.95
N VAL A 78 -9.08 3.62 4.65
CA VAL A 78 -8.08 4.15 3.71
C VAL A 78 -8.68 5.34 2.96
N CYS A 79 -8.07 6.53 3.05
CA CYS A 79 -8.57 7.76 2.42
C CYS A 79 -7.82 8.17 1.16
N ALA A 80 -6.62 7.64 0.94
CA ALA A 80 -5.80 7.97 -0.23
C ALA A 80 -5.00 6.75 -0.70
N VAL A 81 -4.85 6.62 -2.03
CA VAL A 81 -4.09 5.52 -2.63
C VAL A 81 -3.23 6.01 -3.80
N VAL A 82 -2.10 5.35 -4.01
CA VAL A 82 -1.37 5.40 -5.29
C VAL A 82 -1.81 4.20 -6.12
N LEU A 83 -2.47 4.50 -7.22
CA LEU A 83 -2.96 3.48 -8.15
C LEU A 83 -1.89 3.18 -9.20
N LYS A 84 -1.58 1.90 -9.36
CA LYS A 84 -0.63 1.41 -10.35
C LYS A 84 -1.20 1.51 -11.75
N ASP A 85 -0.32 1.81 -12.73
CA ASP A 85 -0.71 1.76 -14.15
C ASP A 85 -0.66 0.31 -14.66
N ASN A 86 -1.73 -0.43 -14.43
CA ASN A 86 -1.92 -1.75 -15.03
C ASN A 86 -2.72 -1.68 -16.35
N MET A 87 -3.11 -0.49 -16.75
CA MET A 87 -4.05 -0.25 -17.85
C MET A 87 -3.39 0.18 -19.16
N ASP A 88 -2.06 0.31 -19.14
CA ASP A 88 -1.25 0.72 -20.29
C ASP A 88 -1.74 2.02 -20.96
N PHE A 89 -1.97 3.05 -20.15
CA PHE A 89 -2.47 4.34 -20.60
C PHE A 89 -1.59 4.97 -21.70
N ASP A 90 -2.24 5.45 -22.75
CA ASP A 90 -1.74 6.52 -23.60
C ASP A 90 -2.20 7.89 -23.07
N GLU A 91 -1.88 8.97 -23.82
CA GLU A 91 -2.17 10.31 -23.36
C GLU A 91 -3.69 10.62 -23.31
N GLU A 92 -4.49 10.06 -24.20
CA GLU A 92 -5.92 10.32 -24.29
C GLU A 92 -6.70 9.52 -23.25
N SER A 93 -6.42 8.22 -23.16
CA SER A 93 -7.04 7.33 -22.17
C SER A 93 -6.69 7.75 -20.74
N PHE A 94 -5.45 8.23 -20.50
CA PHE A 94 -5.06 8.75 -19.20
C PHE A 94 -5.84 10.02 -18.81
N ALA A 95 -6.02 10.95 -19.75
CA ALA A 95 -6.81 12.15 -19.50
C ALA A 95 -8.26 11.81 -19.16
N LEU A 96 -8.87 10.89 -19.89
CA LEU A 96 -10.23 10.41 -19.64
C LEU A 96 -10.33 9.72 -18.28
N PHE A 97 -9.35 8.88 -17.93
CA PHE A 97 -9.28 8.25 -16.63
C PHE A 97 -9.28 9.28 -15.49
N LEU A 98 -8.46 10.34 -15.58
CA LEU A 98 -8.42 11.39 -14.57
C LEU A 98 -9.77 12.11 -14.37
N GLU A 99 -10.58 12.23 -15.44
CA GLU A 99 -11.94 12.77 -15.30
C GLU A 99 -12.84 11.87 -14.45
N HIS A 100 -12.68 10.53 -14.55
CA HIS A 100 -13.45 9.59 -13.71
C HIS A 100 -13.05 9.63 -12.24
N LEU A 101 -11.87 10.16 -11.90
CA LEU A 101 -11.46 10.33 -10.49
C LEU A 101 -12.16 11.52 -9.82
N LYS A 102 -12.68 12.46 -10.61
CA LYS A 102 -13.38 13.62 -10.06
C LYS A 102 -14.68 13.21 -9.35
N GLY A 103 -14.86 13.70 -8.16
CA GLY A 103 -16.05 13.41 -7.34
C GLY A 103 -15.99 12.13 -6.52
N LEU A 104 -14.88 11.40 -6.55
CA LEU A 104 -14.61 10.34 -5.58
C LEU A 104 -14.27 10.96 -4.21
N LYS A 105 -14.69 10.30 -3.15
CA LYS A 105 -14.25 10.63 -1.77
C LYS A 105 -12.84 10.06 -1.49
N LEU A 106 -12.49 8.94 -2.11
CA LEU A 106 -11.16 8.38 -2.09
C LEU A 106 -10.22 9.23 -2.96
N GLN A 107 -9.12 9.69 -2.39
CA GLN A 107 -8.11 10.41 -3.14
C GLN A 107 -7.18 9.44 -3.87
N ILE A 108 -7.18 9.49 -5.20
CA ILE A 108 -6.38 8.59 -6.04
C ILE A 108 -5.26 9.36 -6.74
N PHE A 109 -4.03 8.93 -6.50
CA PHE A 109 -2.83 9.38 -7.19
C PHE A 109 -2.49 8.35 -8.26
N ALA A 110 -2.61 8.72 -9.54
CA ALA A 110 -2.38 7.78 -10.63
C ALA A 110 -0.92 7.82 -11.09
N ASN A 111 -0.27 6.66 -11.04
CA ASN A 111 1.02 6.44 -11.67
C ASN A 111 0.85 6.12 -13.17
N VAL A 112 1.93 6.24 -13.93
CA VAL A 112 1.98 5.80 -15.33
C VAL A 112 3.25 4.99 -15.58
N ARG A 113 3.10 3.87 -16.30
CA ARG A 113 4.25 3.07 -16.74
C ARG A 113 5.10 3.83 -17.74
N VAL A 114 6.42 3.69 -17.62
CA VAL A 114 7.37 4.33 -18.53
C VAL A 114 7.33 3.77 -19.93
N CYS A 115 6.94 2.50 -20.09
CA CYS A 115 6.79 1.82 -21.38
C CYS A 115 5.36 1.32 -21.60
N ASP A 116 5.01 1.18 -22.88
CA ASP A 116 3.84 0.41 -23.30
C ASP A 116 4.10 -1.11 -23.22
N SER A 117 3.08 -1.90 -23.53
CA SER A 117 3.15 -3.37 -23.53
C SER A 117 4.17 -3.94 -24.52
N ALA A 118 4.57 -3.18 -25.54
CA ALA A 118 5.62 -3.56 -26.49
C ALA A 118 7.05 -3.18 -26.01
N GLY A 119 7.17 -2.57 -24.82
CA GLY A 119 8.45 -2.12 -24.25
C GLY A 119 8.99 -0.83 -24.89
N LYS A 120 8.15 -0.06 -25.61
CA LYS A 120 8.50 1.23 -26.15
C LYS A 120 8.21 2.32 -25.13
N LEU A 121 9.15 3.26 -24.99
CA LEU A 121 9.01 4.41 -24.09
C LEU A 121 7.80 5.26 -24.49
N LYS A 122 6.90 5.51 -23.53
CA LYS A 122 5.74 6.38 -23.69
C LYS A 122 6.14 7.86 -23.73
N ASN A 123 5.23 8.74 -24.13
CA ASN A 123 5.42 10.19 -24.06
C ASN A 123 5.28 10.69 -22.60
N LEU A 124 6.30 10.40 -21.81
CA LEU A 124 6.30 10.67 -20.35
C LEU A 124 6.08 12.16 -20.04
N SER A 125 6.63 13.06 -20.87
CA SER A 125 6.44 14.50 -20.66
C SER A 125 4.96 14.90 -20.72
N THR A 126 4.21 14.40 -21.69
CA THR A 126 2.78 14.69 -21.84
C THR A 126 1.97 14.07 -20.72
N LEU A 127 2.24 12.80 -20.37
CA LEU A 127 1.54 12.11 -19.26
C LEU A 127 1.74 12.82 -17.93
N ILE A 128 2.96 13.26 -17.63
CA ILE A 128 3.27 14.03 -16.42
C ILE A 128 2.53 15.38 -16.44
N ASN A 129 2.54 16.09 -17.56
CA ASN A 129 1.84 17.38 -17.69
C ASN A 129 0.32 17.23 -17.57
N LYS A 130 -0.25 16.08 -17.91
CA LYS A 130 -1.67 15.76 -17.72
C LYS A 130 -2.03 15.43 -16.26
N GLY A 131 -1.05 15.12 -15.42
CA GLY A 131 -1.30 14.91 -13.99
C GLY A 131 -0.82 13.57 -13.44
N ALA A 132 0.02 12.83 -14.16
CA ALA A 132 0.65 11.63 -13.59
C ALA A 132 1.40 11.99 -12.30
N PHE A 133 1.12 11.24 -11.24
CA PHE A 133 1.74 11.48 -9.95
C PHE A 133 3.23 11.12 -10.01
N ALA A 134 3.54 9.89 -10.39
CA ALA A 134 4.89 9.37 -10.54
C ALA A 134 4.98 8.45 -11.75
N LEU A 135 6.21 8.03 -12.07
CA LEU A 135 6.50 7.09 -13.14
C LEU A 135 6.72 5.70 -12.55
N GLU A 136 6.11 4.67 -13.14
CA GLU A 136 6.37 3.27 -12.78
C GLU A 136 7.36 2.65 -13.77
N CYS A 137 8.39 2.04 -13.21
CA CYS A 137 9.46 1.41 -13.98
C CYS A 137 9.73 0.00 -13.47
N GLU A 138 9.94 -0.94 -14.37
CA GLU A 138 10.50 -2.23 -14.04
C GLU A 138 12.02 -2.19 -14.24
N SER A 139 12.75 -2.72 -13.29
CA SER A 139 14.21 -2.74 -13.34
C SER A 139 14.76 -3.56 -14.51
N SER A 140 13.98 -4.53 -15.00
CA SER A 140 14.29 -5.38 -16.16
C SER A 140 14.19 -4.68 -17.52
N HIS A 141 13.68 -3.45 -17.55
CA HIS A 141 13.65 -2.69 -18.82
C HIS A 141 15.04 -2.50 -19.42
N LYS A 142 15.09 -2.35 -20.75
CA LYS A 142 16.34 -2.05 -21.49
C LYS A 142 17.05 -0.85 -20.87
N ALA A 143 18.38 -0.89 -20.84
CA ALA A 143 19.22 0.17 -20.27
C ALA A 143 18.92 1.57 -20.84
N SER A 144 18.56 1.66 -22.12
CA SER A 144 18.15 2.93 -22.75
C SER A 144 16.85 3.48 -22.16
N VAL A 145 15.89 2.62 -21.85
CA VAL A 145 14.62 2.99 -21.21
C VAL A 145 14.87 3.45 -19.77
N LEU A 146 15.64 2.68 -18.99
CA LEU A 146 16.00 3.06 -17.61
C LEU A 146 16.66 4.44 -17.59
N ARG A 147 17.67 4.65 -18.46
CA ARG A 147 18.34 5.95 -18.57
C ARG A 147 17.36 7.08 -18.89
N GLN A 148 16.51 6.92 -19.90
CA GLN A 148 15.55 7.95 -20.31
C GLN A 148 14.51 8.20 -19.21
N SER A 149 14.01 7.17 -18.54
CA SER A 149 13.09 7.31 -17.41
C SER A 149 13.69 8.12 -16.26
N MET A 150 14.96 7.85 -15.90
CA MET A 150 15.67 8.64 -14.89
C MET A 150 15.82 10.10 -15.32
N GLN A 151 16.20 10.35 -16.58
CA GLN A 151 16.34 11.71 -17.11
C GLN A 151 15.01 12.48 -17.12
N TYR A 152 13.92 11.85 -17.56
CA TYR A 152 12.58 12.47 -17.55
C TYR A 152 12.10 12.73 -16.13
N ALA A 153 12.29 11.78 -15.19
CA ALA A 153 11.94 11.95 -13.80
C ALA A 153 12.67 13.14 -13.18
N LEU A 154 13.99 13.23 -13.38
CA LEU A 154 14.80 14.36 -12.91
C LEU A 154 14.33 15.68 -13.52
N MET A 155 14.18 15.75 -14.83
CA MET A 155 13.78 16.96 -15.55
C MET A 155 12.41 17.50 -15.11
N LYS A 156 11.49 16.61 -14.74
CA LYS A 156 10.12 16.96 -14.34
C LYS A 156 9.93 17.01 -12.82
N GLY A 157 10.97 16.80 -12.03
CA GLY A 157 10.88 16.75 -10.56
C GLY A 157 10.01 15.61 -10.04
N LYS A 158 9.89 14.53 -10.80
CA LYS A 158 9.10 13.34 -10.43
C LYS A 158 9.99 12.27 -9.83
N MET A 159 9.38 11.36 -9.07
CA MET A 159 10.05 10.16 -8.60
C MET A 159 9.71 8.97 -9.49
N LEU A 160 10.52 7.92 -9.37
CA LEU A 160 10.22 6.60 -9.95
C LEU A 160 9.79 5.65 -8.85
N PHE A 161 8.68 4.96 -9.10
CA PHE A 161 8.30 3.74 -8.38
C PHE A 161 8.91 2.59 -9.15
N VAL A 162 9.78 1.81 -8.53
CA VAL A 162 10.53 0.76 -9.23
C VAL A 162 10.27 -0.59 -8.60
N ARG A 163 9.72 -1.50 -9.40
CA ARG A 163 9.69 -2.92 -9.08
C ARG A 163 11.02 -3.54 -9.49
N CYS A 164 11.77 -4.00 -8.50
CA CYS A 164 13.07 -4.63 -8.70
C CYS A 164 12.89 -6.15 -8.87
N PHE A 165 12.90 -6.60 -10.11
CA PHE A 165 12.72 -8.00 -10.46
C PHE A 165 13.25 -8.28 -11.86
N GLU A 166 13.99 -9.40 -12.03
CA GLU A 166 14.47 -9.90 -13.32
C GLU A 166 14.01 -11.35 -13.51
N ALA A 167 13.06 -11.53 -14.41
CA ALA A 167 12.48 -12.84 -14.71
C ALA A 167 13.46 -13.81 -15.38
N GLY A 168 14.53 -13.30 -15.99
CA GLY A 168 15.53 -14.12 -16.66
C GLY A 168 16.34 -15.05 -15.74
N PHE A 169 16.24 -14.86 -14.41
CA PHE A 169 16.83 -15.79 -13.44
C PHE A 169 15.90 -16.96 -13.06
N ASP A 170 14.67 -16.93 -13.50
CA ASP A 170 13.64 -17.85 -13.02
C ASP A 170 12.88 -18.40 -14.24
N ASP A 171 12.96 -19.64 -14.53
CA ASP A 171 12.24 -20.31 -15.64
C ASP A 171 10.71 -20.25 -15.44
N ASN A 172 10.12 -19.05 -15.41
CA ASN A 172 8.74 -18.76 -15.05
C ASN A 172 8.34 -19.21 -13.63
N GLY A 173 9.17 -18.90 -12.66
CA GLY A 173 8.93 -19.22 -11.26
C GLY A 173 7.59 -18.67 -10.74
N VAL A 174 6.94 -19.44 -9.87
CA VAL A 174 5.58 -19.16 -9.38
C VAL A 174 5.50 -18.89 -7.90
N MET A 175 6.55 -19.22 -7.15
CA MET A 175 6.70 -18.97 -5.71
C MET A 175 8.18 -18.79 -5.35
N ASN A 176 8.51 -18.56 -4.08
CA ASN A 176 9.90 -18.47 -3.64
C ASN A 176 10.70 -19.76 -3.92
N ASP A 177 11.92 -19.62 -4.41
CA ASP A 177 12.86 -20.74 -4.54
C ASP A 177 13.35 -21.19 -3.15
N SER A 178 12.87 -22.34 -2.70
CA SER A 178 13.07 -22.86 -1.34
C SER A 178 12.79 -24.36 -1.25
N ALA A 179 12.94 -24.92 -0.04
CA ALA A 179 12.52 -26.29 0.24
C ALA A 179 11.03 -26.52 -0.07
N THR A 180 10.17 -25.54 0.23
CA THR A 180 8.73 -25.63 -0.03
C THR A 180 8.45 -25.75 -1.53
N SER A 181 9.07 -24.95 -2.38
CA SER A 181 8.88 -25.05 -3.84
C SER A 181 9.36 -26.41 -4.38
N PHE A 182 10.49 -26.88 -3.86
CA PHE A 182 11.03 -28.17 -4.23
C PHE A 182 10.10 -29.33 -3.84
N GLU A 183 9.56 -29.32 -2.62
CA GLU A 183 8.61 -30.33 -2.12
C GLU A 183 7.31 -30.34 -2.92
N LEU A 184 6.83 -29.16 -3.36
CA LEU A 184 5.62 -29.02 -4.18
C LEU A 184 5.86 -29.31 -5.67
N GLY A 185 7.13 -29.45 -6.11
CA GLY A 185 7.49 -29.61 -7.52
C GLY A 185 7.22 -28.37 -8.35
N LEU A 186 7.22 -27.17 -7.72
CA LEU A 186 6.96 -25.90 -8.37
C LEU A 186 8.26 -25.15 -8.69
N VAL A 187 8.28 -24.43 -9.80
CA VAL A 187 9.43 -23.58 -10.19
C VAL A 187 9.54 -22.40 -9.23
N GLY A 188 10.74 -22.23 -8.66
CA GLY A 188 11.01 -21.18 -7.69
C GLY A 188 11.46 -19.87 -8.33
N ILE A 189 11.13 -18.76 -7.70
CA ILE A 189 11.63 -17.41 -7.98
C ILE A 189 12.86 -17.17 -7.12
N SER A 190 14.02 -17.09 -7.76
CA SER A 190 15.30 -16.92 -7.07
C SER A 190 15.39 -15.59 -6.33
N ALA A 191 16.08 -15.59 -5.20
CA ALA A 191 16.41 -14.36 -4.47
C ALA A 191 17.29 -13.40 -5.29
N VAL A 192 18.07 -13.92 -6.24
CA VAL A 192 18.92 -13.12 -7.13
C VAL A 192 18.11 -12.21 -8.03
N SER A 193 16.90 -12.60 -8.43
CA SER A 193 16.00 -11.80 -9.25
C SER A 193 15.66 -10.42 -8.65
N GLU A 194 15.55 -10.33 -7.32
CA GLU A 194 15.33 -9.06 -6.63
C GLU A 194 16.66 -8.39 -6.28
N LEU A 195 17.60 -9.15 -5.72
CA LEU A 195 18.84 -8.63 -5.17
C LEU A 195 19.69 -7.89 -6.21
N SER A 196 19.90 -8.50 -7.40
CA SER A 196 20.67 -7.90 -8.49
C SER A 196 20.02 -6.61 -8.98
N GLU A 197 18.72 -6.60 -9.06
CA GLU A 197 17.97 -5.47 -9.57
C GLU A 197 17.93 -4.29 -8.59
N VAL A 198 17.80 -4.56 -7.29
CA VAL A 198 17.94 -3.51 -6.26
C VAL A 198 19.33 -2.87 -6.33
N ALA A 199 20.39 -3.67 -6.45
CA ALA A 199 21.77 -3.17 -6.59
C ALA A 199 21.93 -2.31 -7.85
N LYS A 200 21.42 -2.78 -9.00
CA LYS A 200 21.46 -2.07 -10.28
C LYS A 200 20.74 -0.73 -10.20
N ILE A 201 19.49 -0.72 -9.74
CA ILE A 201 18.68 0.49 -9.67
C ILE A 201 19.27 1.51 -8.70
N LYS A 202 19.79 1.07 -7.54
CA LYS A 202 20.47 1.95 -6.61
C LYS A 202 21.63 2.71 -7.26
N GLN A 203 22.52 2.00 -7.95
CA GLN A 203 23.65 2.63 -8.63
C GLN A 203 23.21 3.61 -9.73
N ILE A 204 22.20 3.24 -10.51
CA ILE A 204 21.69 4.12 -11.56
C ILE A 204 21.00 5.37 -10.97
N ALA A 205 20.16 5.18 -9.95
CA ALA A 205 19.45 6.27 -9.27
C ALA A 205 20.41 7.28 -8.63
N GLU A 206 21.44 6.79 -7.93
CA GLU A 206 22.48 7.61 -7.35
C GLU A 206 23.27 8.40 -8.41
N PHE A 207 23.63 7.74 -9.52
CA PHE A 207 24.36 8.39 -10.61
C PHE A 207 23.56 9.55 -11.24
N TYR A 208 22.25 9.37 -11.44
CA TYR A 208 21.39 10.42 -12.01
C TYR A 208 20.80 11.38 -10.98
N GLY A 209 20.93 11.12 -9.68
CA GLY A 209 20.34 11.93 -8.62
C GLY A 209 18.81 11.89 -8.60
N VAL A 210 18.19 10.75 -8.98
CA VAL A 210 16.74 10.58 -9.07
C VAL A 210 16.21 9.92 -7.79
N ARG A 211 15.10 10.44 -7.29
CA ARG A 211 14.39 9.80 -6.17
C ARG A 211 13.66 8.55 -6.66
N VAL A 212 13.99 7.42 -6.06
CA VAL A 212 13.36 6.12 -6.33
C VAL A 212 12.66 5.60 -5.09
N LEU A 213 11.42 5.15 -5.26
CA LEU A 213 10.74 4.29 -4.29
C LEU A 213 10.90 2.85 -4.74
N TYR A 214 11.57 2.03 -3.92
CA TYR A 214 11.74 0.60 -4.13
C TYR A 214 10.46 -0.10 -3.68
N GLU A 215 9.67 -0.55 -4.64
CA GLU A 215 8.37 -1.17 -4.37
C GLU A 215 8.54 -2.58 -3.80
N CYS A 216 7.86 -2.82 -2.70
CA CYS A 216 7.67 -4.13 -2.10
C CYS A 216 8.96 -4.98 -1.97
N VAL A 217 10.03 -4.39 -1.38
CA VAL A 217 11.25 -5.14 -1.07
C VAL A 217 10.92 -6.31 -0.14
N SER A 218 11.33 -7.53 -0.53
CA SER A 218 10.95 -8.77 0.14
C SER A 218 12.10 -9.51 0.83
N LEU A 219 13.36 -9.12 0.59
CA LEU A 219 14.55 -9.81 1.06
C LEU A 219 15.38 -8.99 2.05
N GLU A 220 15.88 -9.64 3.11
CA GLU A 220 16.89 -9.07 4.03
C GLU A 220 18.13 -8.57 3.27
N LYS A 221 18.60 -9.36 2.30
CA LYS A 221 19.80 -9.01 1.52
C LYS A 221 19.59 -7.75 0.68
N SER A 222 18.42 -7.58 0.08
CA SER A 222 18.07 -6.37 -0.67
C SER A 222 18.03 -5.14 0.24
N LEU A 223 17.46 -5.27 1.44
CA LEU A 223 17.48 -4.20 2.44
C LEU A 223 18.90 -3.77 2.82
N ASN A 224 19.85 -4.71 2.86
CA ASN A 224 21.22 -4.40 3.24
C ASN A 224 21.99 -3.60 2.19
N LEU A 225 21.49 -3.53 0.96
CA LEU A 225 22.02 -2.67 -0.10
C LEU A 225 21.49 -1.22 -0.02
N LEU A 226 20.36 -1.03 0.67
CA LEU A 226 19.69 0.27 0.76
C LEU A 226 20.07 0.99 2.06
N ASP A 227 20.10 2.32 2.03
CA ASP A 227 20.45 3.16 3.17
C ASP A 227 19.27 4.06 3.61
N SER A 228 19.51 4.95 4.57
CA SER A 228 18.45 5.82 5.14
C SER A 228 17.88 6.85 4.17
N LYS A 229 18.53 7.12 3.03
CA LYS A 229 18.05 8.05 2.00
C LYS A 229 17.08 7.38 1.05
N ASP A 230 17.18 6.05 0.91
CA ASP A 230 16.34 5.29 0.00
C ASP A 230 14.89 5.25 0.50
N LEU A 231 13.95 5.31 -0.42
CA LEU A 231 12.54 5.19 -0.12
C LEU A 231 12.12 3.72 -0.27
N VAL A 232 12.07 3.02 0.85
CA VAL A 232 11.80 1.57 0.88
C VAL A 232 10.37 1.31 1.30
N GLN A 233 9.65 0.54 0.47
CA GLN A 233 8.33 0.01 0.75
C GLN A 233 8.38 -1.51 0.89
N THR A 234 7.57 -2.05 1.79
CA THR A 234 7.24 -3.48 1.85
C THR A 234 5.74 -3.66 2.09
N SER A 235 5.23 -4.88 1.99
CA SER A 235 3.83 -5.16 2.29
C SER A 235 3.64 -5.81 3.64
N ILE A 236 2.42 -5.67 4.20
CA ILE A 236 2.01 -6.35 5.42
C ILE A 236 2.19 -7.89 5.29
N HIS A 237 1.95 -8.44 4.10
CA HIS A 237 2.04 -9.88 3.86
C HIS A 237 3.47 -10.40 4.02
N HIS A 238 4.46 -9.68 3.50
CA HIS A 238 5.88 -10.05 3.63
C HIS A 238 6.42 -9.91 5.06
N LEU A 239 5.75 -9.13 5.91
CA LEU A 239 6.06 -9.08 7.34
C LEU A 239 5.50 -10.28 8.11
N LEU A 240 4.33 -10.79 7.70
CA LEU A 240 3.52 -11.71 8.51
C LEU A 240 3.61 -13.17 8.06
N LYS A 241 3.81 -13.41 6.77
CA LYS A 241 3.70 -14.71 6.14
C LYS A 241 5.02 -15.10 5.46
N SER A 242 5.21 -16.39 5.26
CA SER A 242 6.35 -16.96 4.53
C SER A 242 5.87 -17.83 3.38
N ASP A 243 6.79 -18.31 2.57
CA ASP A 243 6.52 -19.23 1.46
C ASP A 243 5.88 -20.57 1.88
N GLU A 244 5.92 -20.93 3.16
CA GLU A 244 5.17 -22.06 3.70
C GLU A 244 3.65 -21.92 3.52
N GLU A 245 3.13 -20.70 3.37
CA GLU A 245 1.69 -20.48 3.10
C GLU A 245 1.26 -20.98 1.72
N CYS A 246 2.22 -21.26 0.82
CA CYS A 246 1.95 -21.90 -0.47
C CYS A 246 1.70 -23.41 -0.37
N ALA A 247 1.90 -24.01 0.84
CA ALA A 247 1.60 -25.41 1.08
C ALA A 247 0.16 -25.76 0.65
N GLU A 248 -0.07 -27.03 0.30
CA GLU A 248 -1.36 -27.48 -0.24
C GLU A 248 -1.80 -26.73 -1.52
N PHE A 249 -0.85 -26.14 -2.25
CA PHE A 249 -1.09 -25.34 -3.45
C PHE A 249 -2.03 -24.15 -3.23
N ASN A 250 -1.89 -23.48 -2.09
CA ASN A 250 -2.71 -22.33 -1.74
C ASN A 250 -2.45 -21.14 -2.69
N THR A 251 -3.29 -20.97 -3.70
CA THR A 251 -3.17 -19.91 -4.70
C THR A 251 -3.36 -18.50 -4.13
N PHE A 252 -4.02 -18.35 -2.99
CA PHE A 252 -4.14 -17.04 -2.30
C PHE A 252 -2.80 -16.57 -1.72
N ALA A 253 -1.83 -17.46 -1.55
CA ALA A 253 -0.44 -17.12 -1.17
C ALA A 253 0.46 -16.79 -2.37
N LYS A 254 -0.05 -16.85 -3.60
CA LYS A 254 0.71 -16.52 -4.82
C LYS A 254 0.76 -15.01 -5.02
N LEU A 255 1.84 -14.39 -4.53
CA LEU A 255 2.12 -12.95 -4.55
C LEU A 255 3.34 -12.62 -5.41
N MET A 256 3.44 -11.36 -5.86
CA MET A 256 4.64 -10.82 -6.51
C MET A 256 5.02 -9.48 -5.84
N PRO A 257 6.21 -9.37 -5.25
CA PRO A 257 7.23 -10.44 -5.05
C PRO A 257 6.67 -11.63 -4.29
N PRO A 258 7.28 -12.83 -4.41
CA PRO A 258 6.80 -14.00 -3.67
C PRO A 258 7.01 -13.81 -2.16
N LEU A 259 6.17 -14.44 -1.35
CA LEU A 259 6.44 -14.60 0.07
C LEU A 259 7.79 -15.31 0.23
N ARG A 260 8.70 -14.76 1.03
CA ARG A 260 10.03 -15.28 1.25
C ARG A 260 10.10 -16.15 2.50
N SER A 261 11.29 -16.45 2.96
CA SER A 261 11.48 -17.25 4.17
C SER A 261 10.99 -16.53 5.44
N LYS A 262 10.73 -17.30 6.51
CA LYS A 262 10.45 -16.73 7.85
C LYS A 262 11.57 -15.82 8.33
N LYS A 263 12.83 -16.12 7.94
CA LYS A 263 13.98 -15.28 8.28
C LYS A 263 13.88 -13.91 7.61
N ASP A 264 13.51 -13.86 6.33
CA ASP A 264 13.31 -12.59 5.61
C ASP A 264 12.15 -11.81 6.23
N ALA A 265 11.02 -12.46 6.52
CA ALA A 265 9.88 -11.81 7.17
C ALA A 265 10.27 -11.17 8.52
N ALA A 266 11.03 -11.88 9.36
CA ALA A 266 11.52 -11.35 10.63
C ALA A 266 12.51 -10.17 10.44
N ALA A 267 13.37 -10.24 9.42
CA ALA A 267 14.30 -9.16 9.08
C ALA A 267 13.56 -7.90 8.60
N LEU A 268 12.51 -8.06 7.78
CA LEU A 268 11.64 -6.96 7.34
C LEU A 268 10.93 -6.30 8.53
N GLN A 269 10.39 -7.08 9.48
CA GLN A 269 9.79 -6.54 10.71
C GLN A 269 10.79 -5.70 11.51
N ASN A 270 12.00 -6.20 11.69
CA ASN A 270 13.07 -5.48 12.40
C ASN A 270 13.46 -4.19 11.67
N ALA A 271 13.55 -4.24 10.34
CA ALA A 271 13.86 -3.08 9.51
C ALA A 271 12.74 -2.01 9.57
N LEU A 272 11.48 -2.43 9.62
CA LEU A 272 10.34 -1.53 9.81
C LEU A 272 10.39 -0.85 11.19
N LYS A 273 10.67 -1.63 12.26
CA LYS A 273 10.86 -1.09 13.62
C LYS A 273 11.98 -0.08 13.69
N ALA A 274 13.09 -0.36 13.01
CA ALA A 274 14.27 0.51 12.97
C ALA A 274 14.07 1.75 12.07
N GLY A 275 12.94 1.89 11.35
CA GLY A 275 12.68 3.00 10.44
C GLY A 275 13.45 2.94 9.12
N LYS A 276 14.08 1.81 8.80
CA LYS A 276 14.74 1.57 7.52
C LYS A 276 13.71 1.40 6.40
N ILE A 277 12.63 0.68 6.66
CA ILE A 277 11.44 0.63 5.81
C ILE A 277 10.53 1.79 6.23
N LYS A 278 10.23 2.68 5.30
CA LYS A 278 9.46 3.90 5.56
C LYS A 278 7.98 3.76 5.23
N PHE A 279 7.63 2.81 4.36
CA PHE A 279 6.27 2.66 3.84
C PHE A 279 5.82 1.22 3.97
N LEU A 280 4.70 1.01 4.66
CA LEU A 280 3.98 -0.24 4.68
C LEU A 280 2.77 -0.12 3.76
N SER A 281 2.50 -1.15 2.95
CA SER A 281 1.34 -1.20 2.05
C SER A 281 0.54 -2.48 2.23
N SER A 282 -0.70 -2.46 1.76
CA SER A 282 -1.55 -3.65 1.66
C SER A 282 -1.16 -4.53 0.47
N LEU A 283 -0.41 -4.02 -0.50
CA LEU A 283 -0.13 -4.70 -1.78
C LEU A 283 -1.43 -5.15 -2.47
N HIS A 284 -2.47 -4.33 -2.40
CA HIS A 284 -3.79 -4.67 -2.92
C HIS A 284 -3.77 -4.84 -4.44
N SER A 285 -3.83 -6.07 -4.89
CA SER A 285 -3.95 -6.46 -6.30
C SER A 285 -4.96 -7.59 -6.42
N PRO A 286 -6.27 -7.26 -6.32
CA PRO A 286 -7.34 -8.25 -6.22
C PRO A 286 -7.51 -8.99 -7.54
N LYS A 287 -7.72 -10.30 -7.44
CA LYS A 287 -8.01 -11.18 -8.57
C LYS A 287 -9.34 -11.87 -8.31
N SER A 288 -10.17 -11.98 -9.33
CA SER A 288 -11.42 -12.73 -9.24
C SER A 288 -11.15 -14.21 -8.97
N ILE A 289 -12.15 -14.91 -8.44
CA ILE A 289 -12.02 -16.33 -8.11
C ILE A 289 -11.61 -17.17 -9.33
N THR A 290 -12.06 -16.81 -10.51
CA THR A 290 -11.69 -17.50 -11.77
C THR A 290 -10.19 -17.45 -12.09
N HIS A 291 -9.45 -16.47 -11.52
CA HIS A 291 -8.00 -16.38 -11.65
C HIS A 291 -7.25 -17.00 -10.48
N LYS A 292 -7.95 -17.43 -9.43
CA LYS A 292 -7.36 -18.04 -8.24
C LYS A 292 -7.76 -19.51 -8.06
N ASP A 293 -8.95 -19.92 -8.44
CA ASP A 293 -9.45 -21.29 -8.34
C ASP A 293 -9.05 -22.12 -9.59
N VAL A 294 -7.73 -22.20 -9.79
CA VAL A 294 -7.06 -22.95 -10.86
C VAL A 294 -5.81 -23.60 -10.29
N SER A 295 -5.05 -24.36 -11.10
CA SER A 295 -3.78 -24.92 -10.66
C SER A 295 -2.83 -23.81 -10.18
N PHE A 296 -1.91 -24.11 -9.26
CA PHE A 296 -1.03 -23.09 -8.69
C PHE A 296 -0.18 -22.39 -9.77
N ASP A 297 0.26 -23.13 -10.79
CA ASP A 297 1.05 -22.59 -11.90
C ASP A 297 0.27 -21.58 -12.73
N GLU A 298 -1.03 -21.83 -12.95
CA GLU A 298 -1.91 -20.99 -13.76
C GLU A 298 -2.51 -19.83 -12.98
N ALA A 299 -2.56 -19.94 -11.65
CA ALA A 299 -3.14 -18.89 -10.80
C ALA A 299 -2.41 -17.56 -10.97
N SER A 300 -3.17 -16.48 -11.03
CA SER A 300 -2.61 -15.13 -11.13
C SER A 300 -1.97 -14.68 -9.82
N PHE A 301 -0.84 -13.97 -9.92
CA PHE A 301 -0.27 -13.25 -8.78
C PHE A 301 -1.22 -12.15 -8.31
N GLY A 302 -1.34 -11.96 -7.01
CA GLY A 302 -2.12 -10.88 -6.41
C GLY A 302 -2.86 -11.31 -5.15
N VAL A 303 -3.28 -10.32 -4.38
CA VAL A 303 -3.99 -10.49 -3.10
C VAL A 303 -5.06 -9.43 -2.92
N HIS A 304 -6.23 -9.84 -2.42
CA HIS A 304 -7.30 -8.95 -2.03
C HIS A 304 -7.14 -8.62 -0.54
N SER A 305 -6.64 -7.46 -0.20
CA SER A 305 -6.14 -7.16 1.15
C SER A 305 -6.63 -5.86 1.76
N ILE A 306 -7.08 -4.88 0.94
CA ILE A 306 -7.41 -3.55 1.44
C ILE A 306 -8.50 -3.58 2.52
N CYS A 307 -9.50 -4.45 2.37
CA CYS A 307 -10.61 -4.61 3.31
C CYS A 307 -10.18 -5.06 4.71
N GLU A 308 -9.04 -5.73 4.81
CA GLU A 308 -8.52 -6.32 6.05
C GLU A 308 -7.31 -5.56 6.59
N TYR A 309 -6.81 -4.55 5.87
CA TYR A 309 -5.49 -3.98 6.07
C TYR A 309 -5.25 -3.46 7.50
N ILE A 310 -6.14 -2.63 8.03
CA ILE A 310 -5.98 -2.10 9.41
C ILE A 310 -6.12 -3.23 10.43
N SER A 311 -7.07 -4.16 10.23
CA SER A 311 -7.28 -5.30 11.14
C SER A 311 -6.08 -6.26 11.14
N LEU A 312 -5.43 -6.48 9.99
CA LEU A 312 -4.17 -7.23 9.90
C LEU A 312 -3.06 -6.53 10.67
N CYS A 313 -2.87 -5.23 10.42
CA CYS A 313 -1.87 -4.43 11.13
C CYS A 313 -2.10 -4.46 12.64
N TYR A 314 -3.34 -4.31 13.09
CA TYR A 314 -3.68 -4.39 14.50
C TYR A 314 -3.41 -5.78 15.08
N SER A 315 -3.96 -6.82 14.48
CA SER A 315 -3.90 -8.18 15.00
C SER A 315 -2.48 -8.69 15.21
N PHE A 316 -1.60 -8.40 14.25
CA PHE A 316 -0.27 -9.01 14.21
C PHE A 316 0.85 -8.06 14.66
N LEU A 317 0.67 -6.76 14.52
CA LEU A 317 1.74 -5.82 14.86
C LEU A 317 1.47 -5.06 16.16
N VAL A 318 0.23 -4.59 16.39
CA VAL A 318 -0.09 -3.73 17.53
C VAL A 318 -0.54 -4.54 18.74
N LYS A 319 -1.52 -5.44 18.58
CA LYS A 319 -2.10 -6.22 19.69
C LYS A 319 -1.08 -7.04 20.47
N GLY A 320 -0.06 -7.56 19.80
CA GLY A 320 1.06 -8.29 20.39
C GLY A 320 2.14 -7.38 21.02
N GLY A 321 1.99 -6.06 20.96
CA GLY A 321 2.94 -5.08 21.51
C GLY A 321 4.23 -4.92 20.70
N ALA A 322 4.30 -5.47 19.50
CA ALA A 322 5.46 -5.32 18.62
C ALA A 322 5.61 -3.89 18.11
N PHE A 323 4.48 -3.19 17.88
CA PHE A 323 4.37 -1.80 17.48
C PHE A 323 3.36 -1.07 18.37
N SER A 324 3.57 0.23 18.61
CA SER A 324 2.51 1.13 19.06
C SER A 324 1.68 1.60 17.85
N TRP A 325 0.48 2.14 18.11
CA TRP A 325 -0.30 2.77 17.04
C TRP A 325 0.42 3.96 16.40
N ASP A 326 1.13 4.78 17.20
CA ASP A 326 1.93 5.89 16.67
C ASP A 326 2.95 5.41 15.64
N LYS A 327 3.71 4.35 15.97
CA LYS A 327 4.72 3.80 15.05
C LYS A 327 4.09 3.16 13.81
N LEU A 328 2.94 2.52 13.96
CA LEU A 328 2.23 1.98 12.80
C LEU A 328 1.72 3.11 11.91
N CYS A 329 1.07 4.14 12.47
CA CYS A 329 0.55 5.28 11.71
C CYS A 329 1.67 6.11 11.06
N GLU A 330 2.89 6.11 11.62
CA GLU A 330 4.05 6.70 10.95
C GLU A 330 4.28 6.07 9.57
N VAL A 331 4.21 4.72 9.46
CA VAL A 331 4.56 3.97 8.25
C VAL A 331 3.36 3.60 7.36
N THR A 332 2.13 3.94 7.76
CA THR A 332 0.89 3.69 7.01
C THR A 332 0.11 4.96 6.67
N SER A 333 0.45 6.09 7.30
CA SER A 333 -0.30 7.34 7.16
C SER A 333 0.64 8.55 7.01
N LEU A 334 1.47 8.85 8.01
CA LEU A 334 2.26 10.09 8.07
C LEU A 334 3.30 10.17 6.95
N ASN A 335 4.12 9.13 6.78
CA ASN A 335 5.17 9.12 5.76
C ASN A 335 4.57 9.13 4.35
N GLN A 336 3.46 8.41 4.14
CA GLN A 336 2.74 8.40 2.86
C GLN A 336 2.15 9.78 2.56
N ALA A 337 1.47 10.40 3.52
CA ALA A 337 0.92 11.74 3.37
C ALA A 337 2.01 12.76 3.01
N ALA A 338 3.16 12.70 3.70
CA ALA A 338 4.32 13.55 3.40
C ALA A 338 4.87 13.31 1.98
N LEU A 339 4.95 12.03 1.54
CA LEU A 339 5.38 11.68 0.18
C LEU A 339 4.44 12.24 -0.89
N LEU A 340 3.13 12.20 -0.63
CA LEU A 340 2.07 12.66 -1.53
C LEU A 340 1.82 14.18 -1.46
N GLY A 341 2.44 14.88 -0.51
CA GLY A 341 2.20 16.31 -0.27
C GLY A 341 0.84 16.62 0.34
N LEU A 342 0.26 15.67 1.08
CA LEU A 342 -1.02 15.82 1.76
C LEU A 342 -0.86 16.48 3.13
N ASN A 343 -1.81 17.34 3.49
CA ASN A 343 -1.88 17.93 4.83
C ASN A 343 -2.62 17.01 5.82
N SER A 344 -2.26 15.74 5.87
CA SER A 344 -2.93 14.70 6.66
C SER A 344 -1.93 13.68 7.22
N GLY A 345 -2.41 12.53 7.68
CA GLY A 345 -1.58 11.40 8.13
C GLY A 345 -1.22 11.42 9.62
N GLU A 346 -1.62 12.45 10.35
CA GLU A 346 -1.48 12.55 11.81
C GLU A 346 -2.67 13.29 12.43
N ILE A 347 -2.90 13.07 13.73
CA ILE A 347 -3.96 13.77 14.49
C ILE A 347 -3.32 14.98 15.17
N ALA A 348 -3.37 16.14 14.49
CA ALA A 348 -2.85 17.40 14.99
C ALA A 348 -3.70 18.58 14.50
N VAL A 349 -3.73 19.66 15.27
CA VAL A 349 -4.46 20.89 14.91
C VAL A 349 -3.90 21.45 13.59
N GLY A 350 -4.80 21.81 12.68
CA GLY A 350 -4.50 22.31 11.33
C GLY A 350 -4.35 21.23 10.26
N LYS A 351 -4.39 19.95 10.62
CA LYS A 351 -4.38 18.83 9.67
C LYS A 351 -5.79 18.53 9.17
N GLU A 352 -5.90 17.96 7.96
CA GLU A 352 -7.19 17.46 7.46
C GLU A 352 -7.74 16.38 8.39
N ALA A 353 -9.03 16.46 8.67
CA ALA A 353 -9.73 15.53 9.55
C ALA A 353 -10.08 14.23 8.79
N ASN A 354 -9.03 13.54 8.31
CA ASN A 354 -9.11 12.19 7.75
C ASN A 354 -8.86 11.23 8.90
N LEU A 355 -9.93 10.70 9.50
CA LEU A 355 -9.92 10.03 10.79
C LEU A 355 -10.69 8.71 10.76
N VAL A 356 -10.16 7.71 11.45
CA VAL A 356 -10.78 6.38 11.60
C VAL A 356 -11.06 6.10 13.07
N LEU A 357 -12.29 5.70 13.38
CA LEU A 357 -12.61 5.09 14.66
C LEU A 357 -12.52 3.57 14.55
N PHE A 358 -11.73 2.98 15.42
CA PHE A 358 -11.39 1.57 15.42
C PHE A 358 -11.73 0.92 16.75
N ASP A 359 -12.52 -0.16 16.70
CA ASP A 359 -12.85 -0.98 17.87
C ASP A 359 -11.82 -2.12 18.00
N GLU A 360 -10.91 -2.00 18.93
CA GLU A 360 -9.87 -3.01 19.21
C GLU A 360 -10.42 -4.32 19.77
N ASN A 361 -11.63 -4.32 20.34
CA ASN A 361 -12.26 -5.48 20.97
C ASN A 361 -13.14 -6.27 19.98
N ALA A 362 -13.46 -5.70 18.84
CA ALA A 362 -14.26 -6.39 17.85
C ALA A 362 -13.52 -7.62 17.31
N LYS A 363 -14.26 -8.70 17.06
CA LYS A 363 -13.75 -9.84 16.31
C LYS A 363 -13.99 -9.61 14.83
N CYS A 364 -12.96 -9.81 14.03
CA CYS A 364 -13.02 -9.73 12.59
C CYS A 364 -12.69 -11.13 12.01
N LYS A 365 -13.40 -11.53 10.99
CA LYS A 365 -13.02 -12.71 10.20
C LYS A 365 -12.47 -12.22 8.87
N ALA A 366 -11.35 -12.79 8.46
CA ALA A 366 -10.85 -12.60 7.12
C ALA A 366 -11.87 -13.13 6.09
N GLN A 367 -11.81 -12.60 4.88
CA GLN A 367 -12.63 -13.08 3.78
C GLN A 367 -12.27 -14.55 3.48
N GLN A 368 -13.24 -15.36 3.02
CA GLN A 368 -12.99 -16.77 2.69
C GLN A 368 -11.93 -16.93 1.59
N GLN A 369 -11.84 -15.95 0.69
CA GLN A 369 -10.88 -15.89 -0.42
C GLN A 369 -9.67 -15.01 -0.09
N SER A 370 -9.19 -15.08 1.14
CA SER A 370 -8.04 -14.33 1.64
C SER A 370 -6.89 -15.26 1.99
N LEU A 371 -5.66 -14.78 1.86
CA LEU A 371 -4.45 -15.39 2.42
C LEU A 371 -4.61 -15.68 3.93
N TYR A 372 -5.47 -14.92 4.61
CA TYR A 372 -5.73 -14.99 6.05
C TYR A 372 -7.03 -15.71 6.42
N ALA A 373 -7.64 -16.44 5.49
CA ALA A 373 -8.93 -17.11 5.73
C ALA A 373 -8.93 -18.05 6.95
N LYS A 374 -7.76 -18.59 7.32
CA LYS A 374 -7.57 -19.47 8.48
C LYS A 374 -7.20 -18.69 9.77
N ASP A 375 -6.93 -17.38 9.69
CA ASP A 375 -6.49 -16.56 10.82
C ASP A 375 -7.69 -15.91 11.54
N GLU A 376 -7.60 -15.80 12.86
CA GLU A 376 -8.49 -14.98 13.66
C GLU A 376 -7.99 -13.54 13.71
N LEU A 377 -8.72 -12.62 13.10
CA LEU A 377 -8.40 -11.21 13.12
C LEU A 377 -9.13 -10.51 14.29
N ALA A 378 -8.50 -9.49 14.82
CA ALA A 378 -9.07 -8.62 15.84
C ALA A 378 -9.14 -7.19 15.33
N GLY A 379 -10.10 -6.45 15.88
CA GLY A 379 -10.31 -5.06 15.61
C GLY A 379 -11.04 -4.80 14.29
N LYS A 380 -11.85 -3.74 14.28
CA LYS A 380 -12.68 -3.37 13.13
C LYS A 380 -12.83 -1.86 13.03
N VAL A 381 -12.83 -1.34 11.81
CA VAL A 381 -13.23 0.06 11.55
C VAL A 381 -14.72 0.21 11.84
N VAL A 382 -15.07 1.16 12.70
CA VAL A 382 -16.46 1.47 13.09
C VAL A 382 -16.99 2.68 12.35
N ALA A 383 -16.16 3.72 12.21
CA ALA A 383 -16.51 4.89 11.41
C ALA A 383 -15.26 5.46 10.74
N HIS A 384 -15.48 6.09 9.59
CA HIS A 384 -14.43 6.75 8.82
C HIS A 384 -14.89 8.14 8.40
N PHE A 385 -14.03 9.13 8.60
CA PHE A 385 -14.24 10.51 8.23
C PHE A 385 -13.17 10.96 7.25
N VAL A 386 -13.58 11.58 6.16
CA VAL A 386 -12.68 12.19 5.17
C VAL A 386 -12.98 13.69 5.14
N LYS A 387 -11.98 14.51 5.48
CA LYS A 387 -12.12 15.96 5.65
C LYS A 387 -13.30 16.31 6.56
N GLY A 388 -13.48 15.53 7.61
CA GLY A 388 -14.55 15.72 8.59
C GLY A 388 -15.93 15.28 8.13
N GLU A 389 -16.11 14.85 6.90
CA GLU A 389 -17.37 14.25 6.42
C GLU A 389 -17.35 12.75 6.73
N LYS A 390 -18.41 12.25 7.37
CA LYS A 390 -18.55 10.83 7.65
C LYS A 390 -18.85 10.08 6.35
N VAL A 391 -17.93 9.23 5.93
CA VAL A 391 -18.01 8.44 4.67
C VAL A 391 -18.39 6.99 4.92
N PHE A 392 -18.22 6.52 6.16
CA PHE A 392 -18.59 5.16 6.56
C PHE A 392 -18.93 5.11 8.05
N GLU A 393 -19.91 4.28 8.43
CA GLU A 393 -20.30 3.92 9.80
C GLU A 393 -21.00 2.56 9.77
N ILE A 394 -20.79 1.71 10.82
CA ILE A 394 -21.48 0.42 11.03
C ILE A 394 -22.73 0.65 11.84
#